data_4cc8bf17a305d3a5b53ffebd78b705f4
#
_entry.id   4cc8bf17a305d3a5b53ffebd78b705f4
#
_cell.length_a   1.000
_cell.length_b   1.000
_cell.length_c   1.000
_cell.angle_alpha   90.00
_cell.angle_beta   90.00
_cell.angle_gamma   90.00
#
_symmetry.space_group_name_H-M   'P 1'
#
loop_
_entity.id
_entity.type
_entity.pdbx_description
1 polymer ?
#
loop_
_entity_poly.entity_id
_entity_poly.type
_entity_poly.pdbx_seq_one_letter_code
_entity_poly.pdbx_strand_id
1 'polypeptide(L)'
;MQQNRSQVTERDGLFELEAGSDVLDSPRYNHDMAPTKVHERTWNKWHITALWVGMSICVPTYTLGGVLTAYFGLSVGEALVAILFANLIVLIPLTLNAFPGTKYGIPFPVLLRSSFGILGSNVPCLIRALVACGWFGIQTMFGGLAIHLFLGSVFDGWKSLGGTGEVIGFMIFWALNLWVVIRGAESIKWLETLSAPLLVAVGIGLLVWAMPNVSMTELMAIPAKRPEGASVVSYFAAGLTAMVGFWATLSLNIPDFSRYAKSQKDQILGQIIGLPLTMFLFAALGVVMTAASVKLVGVTVSDPVTLIGHIQSPVWVAVAMALIIVATLSTNTAANIVSPTNDFQNIAPKVINRTKAVLLTGVVGLALMAHELLKKLGWIVSDVSLESVYSNWLLGYSSLLGPIAGIMVVDYFLIRKQRLDLAGLYRDDVYPAWNWAGFVAFGVPVVLTLMSLGSDAFSWFYSYGWFTGSALGGIIYYGLCVMRAQPSAVKTAV
;
A
#
# COMPACT_ATOMS: atom_id res chain seq x y z
N MET A 1 2.65 -20.39 -39.32
CA MET A 1 2.72 -19.50 -38.12
C MET A 1 1.93 -18.18 -38.27
N GLN A 2 0.74 -18.22 -38.87
CA GLN A 2 -0.08 -17.02 -39.14
C GLN A 2 -1.48 -17.06 -38.48
N GLN A 3 -1.76 -18.03 -37.61
CA GLN A 3 -3.11 -18.25 -37.05
C GLN A 3 -3.38 -17.61 -35.66
N ASN A 4 -2.45 -16.83 -35.08
CA ASN A 4 -2.55 -16.42 -33.67
C ASN A 4 -2.80 -14.91 -33.42
N ARG A 5 -3.13 -14.10 -34.45
CA ARG A 5 -3.45 -12.67 -34.26
C ARG A 5 -4.90 -12.35 -33.96
N SER A 6 -5.81 -13.32 -34.03
CA SER A 6 -7.26 -13.14 -33.87
C SER A 6 -7.82 -13.29 -32.44
N GLN A 7 -6.98 -13.31 -31.41
CA GLN A 7 -7.43 -13.54 -30.03
C GLN A 7 -7.57 -12.26 -29.19
N VAL A 8 -7.15 -11.12 -29.74
CA VAL A 8 -7.15 -9.83 -29.06
C VAL A 8 -7.81 -8.80 -29.96
N THR A 9 -8.82 -8.12 -29.45
CA THR A 9 -9.49 -7.00 -30.11
C THR A 9 -9.00 -5.68 -29.55
N GLU A 10 -8.76 -4.69 -30.41
CA GLU A 10 -8.47 -3.31 -30.02
C GLU A 10 -9.65 -2.41 -30.34
N ARG A 11 -10.06 -1.60 -29.33
CA ARG A 11 -11.11 -0.58 -29.45
C ARG A 11 -10.63 0.70 -28.76
N ASP A 12 -10.51 1.78 -29.51
CA ASP A 12 -10.08 3.10 -29.01
C ASP A 12 -8.78 3.08 -28.23
N GLY A 13 -7.80 2.26 -28.66
CA GLY A 13 -6.51 2.08 -28.00
C GLY A 13 -6.55 1.21 -26.73
N LEU A 14 -7.68 0.58 -26.44
CA LEU A 14 -7.86 -0.39 -25.36
C LEU A 14 -7.94 -1.80 -25.94
N PHE A 15 -7.31 -2.76 -25.23
CA PHE A 15 -7.20 -4.14 -25.68
C PHE A 15 -8.03 -5.09 -24.81
N GLU A 16 -8.66 -6.08 -25.40
CA GLU A 16 -9.38 -7.14 -24.69
C GLU A 16 -9.17 -8.52 -25.36
N LEU A 17 -9.34 -9.60 -24.60
CA LEU A 17 -9.38 -10.96 -25.15
C LEU A 17 -10.73 -11.24 -25.80
N GLU A 18 -10.72 -11.88 -26.97
CA GLU A 18 -11.93 -12.33 -27.66
C GLU A 18 -12.63 -13.47 -26.90
N ALA A 19 -13.94 -13.52 -27.03
CA ALA A 19 -14.72 -14.65 -26.54
C ALA A 19 -14.33 -15.92 -27.31
N GLY A 20 -13.99 -17.00 -26.58
CA GLY A 20 -13.56 -18.26 -27.21
C GLY A 20 -12.06 -18.37 -27.45
N SER A 21 -11.24 -17.40 -26.97
CA SER A 21 -9.80 -17.50 -26.96
C SER A 21 -9.33 -18.78 -26.25
N ASP A 22 -8.34 -19.51 -26.81
CA ASP A 22 -7.71 -20.68 -26.20
C ASP A 22 -6.98 -20.34 -24.88
N VAL A 23 -6.73 -19.05 -24.62
CA VAL A 23 -6.17 -18.54 -23.35
C VAL A 23 -7.06 -18.91 -22.15
N LEU A 24 -8.38 -19.07 -22.34
CA LEU A 24 -9.31 -19.42 -21.25
C LEU A 24 -9.01 -20.79 -20.64
N ASP A 25 -8.45 -21.72 -21.44
CA ASP A 25 -8.10 -23.07 -21.03
C ASP A 25 -6.70 -23.14 -20.42
N SER A 26 -5.91 -22.07 -20.53
CA SER A 26 -4.56 -22.01 -20.01
C SER A 26 -4.49 -22.28 -18.51
N PRO A 27 -3.48 -23.02 -18.01
CA PRO A 27 -3.22 -23.18 -16.57
C PRO A 27 -2.87 -21.85 -15.89
N ARG A 28 -2.46 -20.82 -16.66
CA ARG A 28 -2.11 -19.47 -16.19
C ARG A 28 -3.31 -18.53 -16.13
N TYR A 29 -4.48 -18.97 -16.61
CA TYR A 29 -5.69 -18.18 -16.61
C TYR A 29 -6.51 -18.42 -15.35
N ASN A 30 -7.00 -17.32 -14.76
CA ASN A 30 -8.00 -17.31 -13.70
C ASN A 30 -9.00 -16.20 -14.02
N HIS A 31 -10.28 -16.47 -13.79
CA HIS A 31 -11.36 -15.51 -14.11
C HIS A 31 -11.20 -14.17 -13.37
N ASP A 32 -10.76 -14.19 -12.10
CA ASP A 32 -10.57 -12.97 -11.30
C ASP A 32 -9.40 -12.10 -11.81
N MET A 33 -8.41 -12.75 -12.46
CA MET A 33 -7.24 -12.09 -13.06
C MET A 33 -7.38 -11.90 -14.58
N ALA A 34 -8.51 -12.25 -15.16
CA ALA A 34 -8.77 -12.06 -16.58
C ALA A 34 -8.69 -10.57 -16.97
N PRO A 35 -8.31 -10.24 -18.22
CA PRO A 35 -8.41 -8.87 -18.70
C PRO A 35 -9.85 -8.38 -18.63
N THR A 36 -10.05 -7.23 -17.99
CA THR A 36 -11.36 -6.59 -17.92
C THR A 36 -11.81 -6.21 -19.32
N LYS A 37 -13.02 -6.60 -19.72
CA LYS A 37 -13.56 -6.28 -21.04
C LYS A 37 -13.78 -4.78 -21.20
N VAL A 38 -13.65 -4.24 -22.42
CA VAL A 38 -13.73 -2.80 -22.67
C VAL A 38 -15.05 -2.21 -22.19
N HIS A 39 -16.18 -2.91 -22.38
CA HIS A 39 -17.48 -2.43 -21.91
C HIS A 39 -17.64 -2.43 -20.37
N GLU A 40 -16.82 -3.17 -19.64
CA GLU A 40 -16.80 -3.21 -18.17
C GLU A 40 -15.90 -2.11 -17.58
N ARG A 41 -15.07 -1.42 -18.39
CA ARG A 41 -14.20 -0.32 -17.97
C ARG A 41 -15.00 0.97 -17.84
N THR A 42 -15.72 1.09 -16.74
CA THR A 42 -16.72 2.15 -16.52
C THR A 42 -16.22 3.29 -15.65
N TRP A 43 -15.01 3.17 -15.07
CA TRP A 43 -14.50 4.16 -14.13
C TRP A 43 -13.97 5.40 -14.83
N ASN A 44 -14.62 6.54 -14.59
CA ASN A 44 -14.16 7.86 -15.00
C ASN A 44 -13.26 8.48 -13.90
N LYS A 45 -12.73 9.68 -14.15
CA LYS A 45 -11.87 10.39 -13.20
C LYS A 45 -12.48 10.52 -11.80
N TRP A 46 -13.79 10.70 -11.66
CA TRP A 46 -14.43 10.87 -10.36
C TRP A 46 -14.51 9.57 -9.55
N HIS A 47 -14.65 8.43 -10.21
CA HIS A 47 -14.58 7.13 -9.52
C HIS A 47 -13.17 6.87 -8.99
N ILE A 48 -12.14 7.22 -9.77
CA ILE A 48 -10.75 7.08 -9.33
C ILE A 48 -10.41 8.11 -8.25
N THR A 49 -10.91 9.35 -8.36
CA THR A 49 -10.80 10.33 -7.27
C THR A 49 -11.42 9.81 -5.98
N ALA A 50 -12.64 9.25 -6.04
CA ALA A 50 -13.32 8.70 -4.88
C ALA A 50 -12.55 7.51 -4.26
N LEU A 51 -11.95 6.65 -5.09
CA LEU A 51 -11.07 5.57 -4.62
C LEU A 51 -9.91 6.14 -3.79
N TRP A 52 -9.21 7.15 -4.28
CA TRP A 52 -8.09 7.77 -3.58
C TRP A 52 -8.52 8.52 -2.31
N VAL A 53 -9.66 9.19 -2.34
CA VAL A 53 -10.26 9.80 -1.14
C VAL A 53 -10.51 8.74 -0.07
N GLY A 54 -11.15 7.62 -0.45
CA GLY A 54 -11.43 6.52 0.47
C GLY A 54 -10.18 5.85 1.02
N MET A 55 -9.15 5.66 0.20
CA MET A 55 -7.88 5.04 0.63
C MET A 55 -7.01 5.98 1.46
N SER A 56 -7.00 7.28 1.16
CA SER A 56 -6.15 8.26 1.85
C SER A 56 -6.70 8.65 3.22
N ILE A 57 -8.03 8.69 3.39
CA ILE A 57 -8.68 9.01 4.65
C ILE A 57 -8.80 7.75 5.49
N CYS A 58 -7.73 7.40 6.20
CA CYS A 58 -7.67 6.20 7.03
C CYS A 58 -6.81 6.42 8.28
N VAL A 59 -7.03 5.60 9.31
CA VAL A 59 -6.27 5.66 10.58
C VAL A 59 -4.75 5.62 10.33
N PRO A 60 -4.19 4.72 9.50
CA PRO A 60 -2.76 4.72 9.22
C PRO A 60 -2.21 6.01 8.61
N THR A 61 -2.99 6.72 7.78
CA THR A 61 -2.55 8.02 7.22
C THR A 61 -2.40 9.08 8.31
N TYR A 62 -3.36 9.16 9.21
CA TYR A 62 -3.26 10.04 10.39
C TYR A 62 -2.03 9.65 11.22
N THR A 63 -1.90 8.37 11.58
CA THR A 63 -0.78 7.85 12.38
C THR A 63 0.56 8.16 11.75
N LEU A 64 0.69 7.99 10.41
CA LEU A 64 1.92 8.32 9.70
C LEU A 64 2.28 9.79 9.83
N GLY A 65 1.30 10.70 9.70
CA GLY A 65 1.52 12.12 9.96
C GLY A 65 2.10 12.36 11.35
N GLY A 66 1.50 11.76 12.37
CA GLY A 66 1.98 11.82 13.76
C GLY A 66 3.38 11.26 13.96
N VAL A 67 3.67 10.12 13.35
CA VAL A 67 4.97 9.43 13.44
C VAL A 67 6.11 10.27 12.82
N LEU A 68 5.84 11.12 11.83
CA LEU A 68 6.86 12.03 11.29
C LEU A 68 7.46 12.94 12.37
N THR A 69 6.64 13.41 13.29
CA THR A 69 7.10 14.27 14.41
C THR A 69 7.51 13.46 15.63
N ALA A 70 6.78 12.39 15.95
CA ALA A 70 7.00 11.61 17.15
C ALA A 70 8.25 10.70 17.07
N TYR A 71 8.44 10.02 15.93
CA TYR A 71 9.49 9.03 15.71
C TYR A 71 10.60 9.51 14.78
N PHE A 72 10.25 10.09 13.61
CA PHE A 72 11.24 10.60 12.65
C PHE A 72 11.85 11.94 13.08
N GLY A 73 11.39 12.54 14.17
CA GLY A 73 12.01 13.72 14.76
C GLY A 73 11.91 15.01 13.94
N LEU A 74 10.97 15.08 13.00
CA LEU A 74 10.73 16.29 12.20
C LEU A 74 9.93 17.32 13.00
N SER A 75 10.20 18.62 12.75
CA SER A 75 9.30 19.67 13.19
C SER A 75 7.96 19.59 12.46
N VAL A 76 6.93 20.27 12.96
CA VAL A 76 5.60 20.31 12.31
C VAL A 76 5.73 20.81 10.86
N GLY A 77 6.49 21.89 10.63
CA GLY A 77 6.70 22.43 9.28
C GLY A 77 7.42 21.47 8.35
N GLU A 78 8.50 20.82 8.83
CA GLU A 78 9.23 19.81 8.04
C GLU A 78 8.34 18.60 7.69
N ALA A 79 7.51 18.14 8.63
CA ALA A 79 6.58 17.03 8.40
C ALA A 79 5.54 17.39 7.33
N LEU A 80 4.96 18.60 7.37
CA LEU A 80 4.00 19.05 6.34
C LEU A 80 4.64 19.12 4.95
N VAL A 81 5.88 19.62 4.86
CA VAL A 81 6.65 19.65 3.60
C VAL A 81 6.94 18.25 3.10
N ALA A 82 7.36 17.33 3.98
CA ALA A 82 7.61 15.93 3.63
C ALA A 82 6.35 15.24 3.09
N ILE A 83 5.19 15.44 3.73
CA ILE A 83 3.90 14.91 3.27
C ILE A 83 3.57 15.39 1.86
N LEU A 84 3.69 16.70 1.60
CA LEU A 84 3.38 17.27 0.30
C LEU A 84 4.27 16.69 -0.80
N PHE A 85 5.60 16.74 -0.60
CA PHE A 85 6.55 16.26 -1.61
C PHE A 85 6.44 14.76 -1.84
N ALA A 86 6.27 13.95 -0.80
CA ALA A 86 6.12 12.50 -0.94
C ALA A 86 4.94 12.13 -1.83
N ASN A 87 3.78 12.77 -1.64
CA ASN A 87 2.58 12.48 -2.42
C ASN A 87 2.70 12.95 -3.88
N LEU A 88 3.41 14.04 -4.15
CA LEU A 88 3.73 14.46 -5.51
C LEU A 88 4.71 13.50 -6.19
N ILE A 89 5.71 13.00 -5.46
CA ILE A 89 6.71 12.06 -5.99
C ILE A 89 6.07 10.72 -6.32
N VAL A 90 5.31 10.14 -5.39
CA VAL A 90 4.72 8.81 -5.58
C VAL A 90 3.63 8.80 -6.65
N LEU A 91 3.02 9.95 -6.95
CA LEU A 91 2.05 10.09 -8.04
C LEU A 91 2.67 9.70 -9.40
N ILE A 92 3.99 9.89 -9.58
CA ILE A 92 4.68 9.54 -10.82
C ILE A 92 4.62 8.01 -11.08
N PRO A 93 5.16 7.13 -10.24
CA PRO A 93 5.07 5.69 -10.48
C PRO A 93 3.62 5.17 -10.42
N LEU A 94 2.74 5.77 -9.63
CA LEU A 94 1.32 5.43 -9.61
C LEU A 94 0.67 5.65 -10.98
N THR A 95 0.84 6.83 -11.58
CA THR A 95 0.28 7.12 -12.90
C THR A 95 0.92 6.27 -13.99
N LEU A 96 2.24 6.07 -13.98
CA LEU A 96 2.96 5.28 -14.97
C LEU A 96 2.56 3.80 -14.91
N ASN A 97 2.55 3.19 -13.74
CA ASN A 97 2.17 1.78 -13.60
C ASN A 97 0.67 1.52 -13.85
N ALA A 98 -0.18 2.54 -13.75
CA ALA A 98 -1.59 2.44 -14.11
C ALA A 98 -1.84 2.32 -15.64
N PHE A 99 -0.90 2.79 -16.47
CA PHE A 99 -1.06 2.76 -17.94
C PHE A 99 -1.36 1.37 -18.50
N PRO A 100 -0.54 0.33 -18.23
CA PRO A 100 -0.84 -1.01 -18.74
C PRO A 100 -2.14 -1.59 -18.20
N GLY A 101 -2.49 -1.32 -16.94
CA GLY A 101 -3.78 -1.72 -16.37
C GLY A 101 -4.96 -1.16 -17.17
N THR A 102 -4.96 0.14 -17.44
CA THR A 102 -5.99 0.80 -18.24
C THR A 102 -5.98 0.32 -19.70
N LYS A 103 -4.80 0.21 -20.32
CA LYS A 103 -4.68 -0.15 -21.74
C LYS A 103 -5.10 -1.59 -22.02
N TYR A 104 -4.67 -2.54 -21.20
CA TYR A 104 -4.88 -3.98 -21.41
C TYR A 104 -5.93 -4.61 -20.48
N GLY A 105 -6.45 -3.87 -19.53
CA GLY A 105 -7.42 -4.38 -18.55
C GLY A 105 -6.86 -5.42 -17.57
N ILE A 106 -5.53 -5.49 -17.42
CA ILE A 106 -4.84 -6.53 -16.64
C ILE A 106 -4.50 -6.08 -15.22
N PRO A 107 -4.54 -6.98 -14.23
CA PRO A 107 -4.10 -6.70 -12.87
C PRO A 107 -2.57 -6.77 -12.75
N PHE A 108 -2.06 -6.30 -11.60
CA PHE A 108 -0.64 -6.26 -11.29
C PHE A 108 0.11 -7.60 -11.47
N PRO A 109 -0.37 -8.75 -10.93
CA PRO A 109 0.36 -10.01 -11.08
C PRO A 109 0.56 -10.43 -12.54
N VAL A 110 -0.44 -10.16 -13.39
CA VAL A 110 -0.36 -10.49 -14.82
C VAL A 110 0.62 -9.54 -15.52
N LEU A 111 0.63 -8.25 -15.17
CA LEU A 111 1.61 -7.31 -15.70
C LEU A 111 3.05 -7.73 -15.41
N LEU A 112 3.34 -8.20 -14.20
CA LEU A 112 4.68 -8.64 -13.80
C LEU A 112 5.23 -9.82 -14.63
N ARG A 113 4.37 -10.59 -15.28
CA ARG A 113 4.81 -11.69 -16.15
C ARG A 113 5.67 -11.20 -17.31
N SER A 114 5.47 -9.96 -17.76
CA SER A 114 6.29 -9.36 -18.81
C SER A 114 7.74 -9.11 -18.37
N SER A 115 7.95 -8.63 -17.15
CA SER A 115 9.26 -8.20 -16.65
C SER A 115 10.02 -9.28 -15.88
N PHE A 116 9.31 -10.18 -15.16
CA PHE A 116 9.92 -11.23 -14.34
C PHE A 116 9.78 -12.65 -14.93
N GLY A 117 8.93 -12.81 -15.94
CA GLY A 117 8.57 -14.12 -16.52
C GLY A 117 7.30 -14.70 -15.91
N ILE A 118 6.72 -15.71 -16.57
CA ILE A 118 5.42 -16.27 -16.21
C ILE A 118 5.42 -16.83 -14.78
N LEU A 119 6.42 -17.63 -14.42
CA LEU A 119 6.59 -18.19 -13.06
C LEU A 119 7.31 -17.21 -12.14
N GLY A 120 8.29 -16.48 -12.70
CA GLY A 120 9.10 -15.53 -11.95
C GLY A 120 8.29 -14.39 -11.35
N SER A 121 7.17 -13.99 -11.95
CA SER A 121 6.27 -12.98 -11.41
C SER A 121 5.74 -13.30 -10.00
N ASN A 122 5.71 -14.57 -9.62
CA ASN A 122 5.27 -14.98 -8.28
C ASN A 122 6.15 -14.43 -7.16
N VAL A 123 7.44 -14.18 -7.40
CA VAL A 123 8.36 -13.67 -6.37
C VAL A 123 7.99 -12.23 -5.97
N PRO A 124 7.96 -11.25 -6.90
CA PRO A 124 7.52 -9.89 -6.54
C PRO A 124 6.05 -9.83 -6.09
N CYS A 125 5.17 -10.70 -6.61
CA CYS A 125 3.80 -10.82 -6.11
C CYS A 125 3.76 -11.24 -4.64
N LEU A 126 4.52 -12.27 -4.24
CA LEU A 126 4.59 -12.72 -2.84
C LEU A 126 5.17 -11.66 -1.92
N ILE A 127 6.24 -10.97 -2.33
CA ILE A 127 6.83 -9.88 -1.54
C ILE A 127 5.77 -8.80 -1.30
N ARG A 128 5.07 -8.39 -2.35
CA ARG A 128 4.01 -7.38 -2.25
C ARG A 128 2.83 -7.87 -1.41
N ALA A 129 2.41 -9.14 -1.58
CA ALA A 129 1.34 -9.75 -0.79
C ALA A 129 1.67 -9.78 0.71
N LEU A 130 2.89 -10.16 1.08
CA LEU A 130 3.35 -10.15 2.48
C LEU A 130 3.30 -8.75 3.09
N VAL A 131 3.72 -7.72 2.34
CA VAL A 131 3.61 -6.33 2.78
C VAL A 131 2.14 -5.93 3.01
N ALA A 132 1.25 -6.31 2.11
CA ALA A 132 -0.18 -6.04 2.29
C ALA A 132 -0.80 -6.82 3.46
N CYS A 133 -0.37 -8.06 3.72
CA CYS A 133 -0.78 -8.82 4.90
C CYS A 133 -0.31 -8.14 6.20
N GLY A 134 0.89 -7.53 6.21
CA GLY A 134 1.35 -6.72 7.34
C GLY A 134 0.46 -5.51 7.57
N TRP A 135 0.12 -4.77 6.51
CA TRP A 135 -0.85 -3.66 6.58
C TRP A 135 -2.23 -4.10 7.03
N PHE A 136 -2.69 -5.26 6.56
CA PHE A 136 -3.93 -5.88 7.03
C PHE A 136 -3.90 -6.10 8.54
N GLY A 137 -2.79 -6.65 9.06
CA GLY A 137 -2.59 -6.88 10.49
C GLY A 137 -2.57 -5.57 11.29
N ILE A 138 -1.78 -4.58 10.86
CA ILE A 138 -1.67 -3.27 11.51
C ILE A 138 -3.04 -2.57 11.59
N GLN A 139 -3.79 -2.52 10.50
CA GLN A 139 -5.13 -1.93 10.51
C GLN A 139 -6.12 -2.74 11.35
N THR A 140 -5.94 -4.06 11.42
CA THR A 140 -6.74 -4.92 12.31
C THR A 140 -6.44 -4.62 13.79
N MET A 141 -5.19 -4.26 14.15
CA MET A 141 -4.87 -3.80 15.51
C MET A 141 -5.61 -2.50 15.86
N PHE A 142 -5.61 -1.51 14.96
CA PHE A 142 -6.37 -0.26 15.19
C PHE A 142 -7.87 -0.50 15.29
N GLY A 143 -8.44 -1.32 14.40
CA GLY A 143 -9.86 -1.68 14.44
C GLY A 143 -10.23 -2.47 15.70
N GLY A 144 -9.36 -3.38 16.14
CA GLY A 144 -9.52 -4.15 17.36
C GLY A 144 -9.46 -3.29 18.62
N LEU A 145 -8.50 -2.35 18.69
CA LEU A 145 -8.41 -1.37 19.77
C LEU A 145 -9.67 -0.47 19.79
N ALA A 146 -10.16 -0.05 18.62
CA ALA A 146 -11.40 0.72 18.55
C ALA A 146 -12.61 -0.09 19.07
N ILE A 147 -12.71 -1.39 18.78
CA ILE A 147 -13.73 -2.28 19.36
C ILE A 147 -13.57 -2.36 20.90
N HIS A 148 -12.33 -2.54 21.37
CA HIS A 148 -12.06 -2.61 22.81
C HIS A 148 -12.51 -1.33 23.54
N LEU A 149 -12.16 -0.16 23.01
CA LEU A 149 -12.54 1.13 23.58
C LEU A 149 -14.05 1.40 23.46
N PHE A 150 -14.66 1.02 22.35
CA PHE A 150 -16.11 1.09 22.16
C PHE A 150 -16.85 0.27 23.23
N LEU A 151 -16.51 -1.01 23.37
CA LEU A 151 -17.14 -1.89 24.35
C LEU A 151 -16.85 -1.45 25.79
N GLY A 152 -15.65 -0.94 26.05
CA GLY A 152 -15.29 -0.38 27.36
C GLY A 152 -16.01 0.94 27.70
N SER A 153 -16.51 1.67 26.71
CA SER A 153 -17.34 2.88 26.96
C SER A 153 -18.80 2.57 27.21
N VAL A 154 -19.27 1.37 26.81
CA VAL A 154 -20.67 0.92 26.95
C VAL A 154 -20.86 -0.07 28.12
N PHE A 155 -19.84 -0.92 28.36
CA PHE A 155 -19.90 -2.00 29.35
C PHE A 155 -18.78 -1.82 30.40
N ASP A 156 -19.15 -1.51 31.66
CA ASP A 156 -18.19 -1.21 32.73
C ASP A 156 -17.20 -2.36 32.98
N GLY A 157 -17.65 -3.62 32.91
CA GLY A 157 -16.79 -4.79 33.12
C GLY A 157 -15.77 -5.06 31.98
N TRP A 158 -15.94 -4.45 30.81
CA TRP A 158 -15.07 -4.72 29.67
C TRP A 158 -13.65 -4.15 29.84
N LYS A 159 -13.54 -2.99 30.49
CA LYS A 159 -12.24 -2.33 30.73
C LYS A 159 -11.29 -3.20 31.54
N SER A 160 -11.83 -4.02 32.46
CA SER A 160 -11.03 -4.90 33.32
C SER A 160 -10.30 -6.02 32.56
N LEU A 161 -10.70 -6.29 31.31
CA LEU A 161 -10.04 -7.28 30.47
C LEU A 161 -8.65 -6.82 29.98
N GLY A 162 -8.36 -5.52 30.00
CA GLY A 162 -7.07 -4.97 29.56
C GLY A 162 -6.61 -5.52 28.21
N GLY A 163 -5.37 -5.99 28.11
CA GLY A 163 -4.81 -6.54 26.89
C GLY A 163 -5.59 -7.74 26.31
N THR A 164 -6.22 -8.55 27.16
CA THR A 164 -7.10 -9.63 26.67
C THR A 164 -8.29 -9.08 25.90
N GLY A 165 -8.89 -7.98 26.38
CA GLY A 165 -9.97 -7.28 25.68
C GLY A 165 -9.51 -6.71 24.32
N GLU A 166 -8.28 -6.21 24.21
CA GLU A 166 -7.71 -5.76 22.96
C GLU A 166 -7.54 -6.92 21.96
N VAL A 167 -7.05 -8.08 22.42
CA VAL A 167 -6.91 -9.29 21.58
C VAL A 167 -8.27 -9.80 21.12
N ILE A 168 -9.29 -9.84 21.99
CA ILE A 168 -10.65 -10.20 21.58
C ILE A 168 -11.17 -9.21 20.53
N GLY A 169 -10.99 -7.90 20.73
CA GLY A 169 -11.33 -6.86 19.74
C GLY A 169 -10.63 -7.08 18.40
N PHE A 170 -9.33 -7.41 18.42
CA PHE A 170 -8.58 -7.77 17.22
C PHE A 170 -9.20 -8.96 16.48
N MET A 171 -9.50 -10.06 17.19
CA MET A 171 -10.09 -11.26 16.58
C MET A 171 -11.49 -11.01 16.00
N ILE A 172 -12.30 -10.19 16.67
CA ILE A 172 -13.61 -9.76 16.14
C ILE A 172 -13.42 -8.96 14.86
N PHE A 173 -12.52 -7.98 14.86
CA PHE A 173 -12.28 -7.13 13.69
C PHE A 173 -11.66 -7.93 12.55
N TRP A 174 -10.74 -8.85 12.82
CA TRP A 174 -10.17 -9.80 11.87
C TRP A 174 -11.26 -10.63 11.17
N ALA A 175 -12.15 -11.22 11.95
CA ALA A 175 -13.26 -12.03 11.43
C ALA A 175 -14.23 -11.19 10.58
N LEU A 176 -14.54 -9.97 11.00
CA LEU A 176 -15.39 -9.04 10.24
C LEU A 176 -14.80 -8.69 8.89
N ASN A 177 -13.48 -8.40 8.82
CA ASN A 177 -12.79 -8.13 7.56
C ASN A 177 -12.93 -9.30 6.58
N LEU A 178 -12.61 -10.52 7.02
CA LEU A 178 -12.71 -11.71 6.17
C LEU A 178 -14.15 -11.96 5.72
N TRP A 179 -15.10 -11.82 6.63
CA TRP A 179 -16.52 -12.01 6.34
C TRP A 179 -17.02 -11.03 5.27
N VAL A 180 -16.66 -9.73 5.36
CA VAL A 180 -17.05 -8.71 4.39
C VAL A 180 -16.51 -9.05 2.99
N VAL A 181 -15.23 -9.43 2.89
CA VAL A 181 -14.61 -9.71 1.58
C VAL A 181 -15.16 -10.99 0.95
N ILE A 182 -15.44 -12.01 1.75
CA ILE A 182 -16.06 -13.26 1.28
C ILE A 182 -17.49 -13.02 0.77
N ARG A 183 -18.24 -12.07 1.38
CA ARG A 183 -19.57 -11.66 0.92
C ARG A 183 -19.56 -10.96 -0.45
N GLY A 184 -18.43 -10.41 -0.87
CA GLY A 184 -18.21 -9.90 -2.22
C GLY A 184 -18.20 -8.39 -2.38
N ALA A 185 -18.03 -7.93 -3.62
CA ALA A 185 -17.74 -6.53 -3.96
C ALA A 185 -18.83 -5.52 -3.57
N GLU A 186 -20.10 -5.94 -3.50
CA GLU A 186 -21.21 -5.04 -3.17
C GLU A 186 -21.13 -4.59 -1.70
N SER A 187 -20.74 -5.49 -0.78
CA SER A 187 -20.53 -5.16 0.63
C SER A 187 -19.39 -4.16 0.80
N ILE A 188 -18.31 -4.30 0.03
CA ILE A 188 -17.16 -3.38 0.05
C ILE A 188 -17.58 -1.99 -0.45
N LYS A 189 -18.33 -1.90 -1.56
CA LYS A 189 -18.77 -0.64 -2.13
C LYS A 189 -19.56 0.23 -1.14
N TRP A 190 -20.48 -0.38 -0.39
CA TRP A 190 -21.24 0.32 0.65
C TRP A 190 -20.35 0.89 1.75
N LEU A 191 -19.41 0.09 2.23
CA LEU A 191 -18.47 0.52 3.26
C LEU A 191 -17.58 1.67 2.76
N GLU A 192 -17.03 1.58 1.54
CA GLU A 192 -16.18 2.62 0.95
C GLU A 192 -16.91 3.96 0.82
N THR A 193 -18.20 3.95 0.47
CA THR A 193 -18.98 5.18 0.33
C THR A 193 -19.15 5.91 1.66
N LEU A 194 -19.22 5.19 2.77
CA LEU A 194 -19.43 5.75 4.11
C LEU A 194 -18.13 6.08 4.84
N SER A 195 -17.04 5.37 4.58
CA SER A 195 -15.81 5.44 5.39
C SER A 195 -15.16 6.82 5.43
N ALA A 196 -14.96 7.44 4.27
CA ALA A 196 -14.27 8.73 4.18
C ALA A 196 -15.05 9.85 4.91
N PRO A 197 -16.36 10.07 4.69
CA PRO A 197 -17.13 11.03 5.46
C PRO A 197 -17.10 10.80 6.98
N LEU A 198 -17.14 9.53 7.42
CA LEU A 198 -17.11 9.19 8.84
C LEU A 198 -15.78 9.57 9.49
N LEU A 199 -14.64 9.25 8.84
CA LEU A 199 -13.32 9.62 9.36
C LEU A 199 -13.06 11.12 9.30
N VAL A 200 -13.56 11.83 8.29
CA VAL A 200 -13.52 13.29 8.25
C VAL A 200 -14.28 13.87 9.44
N ALA A 201 -15.46 13.33 9.75
CA ALA A 201 -16.23 13.77 10.92
C ALA A 201 -15.47 13.55 12.24
N VAL A 202 -14.81 12.40 12.41
CA VAL A 202 -13.93 12.14 13.57
C VAL A 202 -12.77 13.14 13.60
N GLY A 203 -12.11 13.39 12.47
CA GLY A 203 -11.00 14.35 12.37
C GLY A 203 -11.42 15.77 12.74
N ILE A 204 -12.58 16.24 12.25
CA ILE A 204 -13.15 17.55 12.62
C ILE A 204 -13.49 17.56 14.11
N GLY A 205 -14.08 16.51 14.65
CA GLY A 205 -14.37 16.38 16.07
C GLY A 205 -13.13 16.51 16.94
N LEU A 206 -12.02 15.88 16.55
CA LEU A 206 -10.72 16.00 17.21
C LEU A 206 -10.18 17.44 17.18
N LEU A 207 -10.27 18.12 16.02
CA LEU A 207 -9.86 19.53 15.91
C LEU A 207 -10.71 20.44 16.81
N VAL A 208 -12.04 20.29 16.80
CA VAL A 208 -12.94 21.05 17.66
C VAL A 208 -12.63 20.82 19.14
N TRP A 209 -12.28 19.61 19.53
CA TRP A 209 -11.87 19.29 20.89
C TRP A 209 -10.51 19.91 21.28
N ALA A 210 -9.55 19.94 20.36
CA ALA A 210 -8.19 20.37 20.62
C ALA A 210 -7.99 21.90 20.54
N MET A 211 -8.56 22.57 19.54
CA MET A 211 -8.29 23.99 19.23
C MET A 211 -8.57 25.00 20.35
N PRO A 212 -9.54 24.81 21.27
CA PRO A 212 -9.69 25.71 22.41
C PRO A 212 -8.47 25.77 23.33
N ASN A 213 -7.64 24.72 23.34
CA ASN A 213 -6.52 24.57 24.27
C ASN A 213 -5.15 24.75 23.61
N VAL A 214 -5.07 24.75 22.29
CA VAL A 214 -3.80 24.74 21.54
C VAL A 214 -3.90 25.66 20.33
N SER A 215 -2.94 26.61 20.19
CA SER A 215 -2.89 27.47 19.00
C SER A 215 -1.95 26.89 17.93
N MET A 216 -2.23 27.19 16.66
CA MET A 216 -1.37 26.77 15.54
C MET A 216 0.04 27.38 15.66
N THR A 217 0.16 28.60 16.17
CA THR A 217 1.46 29.27 16.39
C THR A 217 2.31 28.52 17.40
N GLU A 218 1.71 28.03 18.50
CA GLU A 218 2.41 27.20 19.50
C GLU A 218 2.87 25.88 18.86
N LEU A 219 2.01 25.22 18.08
CA LEU A 219 2.36 23.93 17.44
C LEU A 219 3.52 24.09 16.45
N MET A 220 3.50 25.16 15.64
CA MET A 220 4.59 25.43 14.67
C MET A 220 5.90 25.81 15.36
N ALA A 221 5.88 26.29 16.60
CA ALA A 221 7.05 26.61 17.38
C ALA A 221 7.68 25.38 18.09
N ILE A 222 7.02 24.22 18.08
CA ILE A 222 7.57 23.01 18.68
C ILE A 222 8.85 22.60 17.93
N PRO A 223 10.01 22.49 18.64
CA PRO A 223 11.27 22.13 18.00
C PRO A 223 11.25 20.67 17.51
N ALA A 224 12.04 20.41 16.49
CA ALA A 224 12.27 19.06 16.01
C ALA A 224 12.91 18.17 17.11
N LYS A 225 12.48 16.92 17.20
CA LYS A 225 12.96 15.95 18.19
C LYS A 225 14.18 15.16 17.68
N ARG A 226 15.16 15.84 17.10
CA ARG A 226 16.42 15.23 16.66
C ARG A 226 17.59 15.70 17.54
N PRO A 227 18.67 14.91 17.66
CA PRO A 227 19.85 15.33 18.40
C PRO A 227 20.42 16.66 17.87
N GLU A 228 20.98 17.46 18.78
CA GLU A 228 21.65 18.70 18.41
C GLU A 228 22.81 18.43 17.45
N GLY A 229 22.92 19.19 16.37
CA GLY A 229 23.93 18.97 15.31
C GLY A 229 23.59 17.84 14.31
N ALA A 230 22.48 17.11 14.50
CA ALA A 230 22.07 16.09 13.55
C ALA A 230 21.65 16.69 12.20
N SER A 231 21.99 16.02 11.11
CA SER A 231 21.66 16.46 9.75
C SER A 231 20.13 16.51 9.52
N VAL A 232 19.61 17.69 9.25
CA VAL A 232 18.20 17.85 8.85
C VAL A 232 17.87 17.00 7.64
N VAL A 233 18.78 16.93 6.67
CA VAL A 233 18.60 16.18 5.42
C VAL A 233 18.39 14.70 5.67
N SER A 234 19.16 14.09 6.58
CA SER A 234 19.04 12.66 6.89
C SER A 234 17.69 12.31 7.54
N TYR A 235 17.23 13.12 8.49
CA TYR A 235 15.94 12.92 9.16
C TYR A 235 14.77 13.19 8.21
N PHE A 236 14.87 14.24 7.43
CA PHE A 236 13.87 14.56 6.40
C PHE A 236 13.78 13.45 5.33
N ALA A 237 14.91 12.91 4.89
CA ALA A 237 14.96 11.83 3.92
C ALA A 237 14.28 10.55 4.42
N ALA A 238 14.50 10.17 5.68
CA ALA A 238 13.85 9.01 6.28
C ALA A 238 12.33 9.21 6.36
N GLY A 239 11.86 10.37 6.82
CA GLY A 239 10.45 10.73 6.87
C GLY A 239 9.82 10.77 5.47
N LEU A 240 10.51 11.38 4.49
CA LEU A 240 10.06 11.42 3.10
C LEU A 240 9.94 10.01 2.50
N THR A 241 10.94 9.15 2.74
CA THR A 241 10.93 7.75 2.27
C THR A 241 9.80 6.96 2.92
N ALA A 242 9.55 7.14 4.21
CA ALA A 242 8.42 6.50 4.90
C ALA A 242 7.08 6.92 4.29
N MET A 243 6.91 8.22 3.99
CA MET A 243 5.70 8.75 3.33
C MET A 243 5.51 8.22 1.91
N VAL A 244 6.57 8.16 1.09
CA VAL A 244 6.54 7.52 -0.24
C VAL A 244 6.28 6.04 -0.10
N GLY A 245 6.95 5.40 0.86
CA GLY A 245 6.82 3.99 1.18
C GLY A 245 5.40 3.58 1.53
N PHE A 246 4.64 4.44 2.21
CA PHE A 246 3.24 4.18 2.52
C PHE A 246 2.42 3.78 1.29
N TRP A 247 2.67 4.44 0.16
CA TRP A 247 2.03 4.15 -1.12
C TRP A 247 2.84 3.20 -2.03
N ALA A 248 3.98 2.68 -1.57
CA ALA A 248 4.83 1.83 -2.39
C ALA A 248 4.11 0.57 -2.89
N THR A 249 3.27 -0.06 -2.04
CA THR A 249 2.45 -1.20 -2.45
C THR A 249 1.48 -0.82 -3.57
N LEU A 250 0.75 0.28 -3.41
CA LEU A 250 -0.24 0.72 -4.39
C LEU A 250 0.43 1.25 -5.67
N SER A 251 1.64 1.79 -5.60
CA SER A 251 2.39 2.19 -6.80
C SER A 251 2.73 1.00 -7.70
N LEU A 252 2.78 -0.22 -7.16
CA LEU A 252 2.93 -1.45 -7.91
C LEU A 252 1.59 -1.95 -8.43
N ASN A 253 0.63 -2.15 -7.52
CA ASN A 253 -0.63 -2.82 -7.85
C ASN A 253 -1.76 -1.87 -8.28
N ILE A 254 -1.46 -0.64 -8.60
CA ILE A 254 -2.45 0.28 -9.20
C ILE A 254 -3.16 -0.31 -10.44
N PRO A 255 -2.55 -1.21 -11.24
CA PRO A 255 -3.25 -1.92 -12.31
C PRO A 255 -4.49 -2.69 -11.85
N ASP A 256 -4.54 -3.17 -10.60
CA ASP A 256 -5.72 -3.87 -10.05
C ASP A 256 -6.97 -2.99 -10.06
N PHE A 257 -6.79 -1.68 -10.00
CA PHE A 257 -7.84 -0.66 -10.01
C PHE A 257 -7.98 0.03 -11.37
N SER A 258 -6.85 0.43 -11.97
CA SER A 258 -6.85 1.15 -13.25
C SER A 258 -7.36 0.31 -14.43
N ARG A 259 -7.39 -1.02 -14.28
CA ARG A 259 -8.01 -1.95 -15.25
C ARG A 259 -9.51 -1.67 -15.49
N TYR A 260 -10.17 -0.94 -14.60
CA TYR A 260 -11.56 -0.53 -14.74
C TYR A 260 -11.73 0.89 -15.28
N ALA A 261 -10.63 1.63 -15.52
CA ALA A 261 -10.67 3.00 -16.01
C ALA A 261 -11.10 3.06 -17.49
N LYS A 262 -11.95 4.05 -17.82
CA LYS A 262 -12.40 4.29 -19.19
C LYS A 262 -11.31 4.74 -20.14
N SER A 263 -10.34 5.52 -19.62
CA SER A 263 -9.27 6.09 -20.43
C SER A 263 -8.03 6.41 -19.59
N GLN A 264 -6.90 6.60 -20.27
CA GLN A 264 -5.66 7.09 -19.62
C GLN A 264 -5.87 8.47 -18.96
N LYS A 265 -6.65 9.35 -19.61
CA LYS A 265 -6.97 10.66 -19.04
C LYS A 265 -7.74 10.54 -17.72
N ASP A 266 -8.68 9.62 -17.64
CA ASP A 266 -9.47 9.40 -16.43
C ASP A 266 -8.61 8.89 -15.27
N GLN A 267 -7.72 7.90 -15.53
CA GLN A 267 -6.85 7.38 -14.47
C GLN A 267 -5.85 8.43 -13.99
N ILE A 268 -5.24 9.22 -14.89
CA ILE A 268 -4.27 10.26 -14.52
C ILE A 268 -4.95 11.37 -13.72
N LEU A 269 -6.02 11.97 -14.25
CA LEU A 269 -6.71 13.07 -13.58
C LEU A 269 -7.33 12.63 -12.25
N GLY A 270 -7.89 11.43 -12.18
CA GLY A 270 -8.46 10.90 -10.94
C GLY A 270 -7.41 10.74 -9.84
N GLN A 271 -6.22 10.28 -10.18
CA GLN A 271 -5.10 10.16 -9.23
C GLN A 271 -4.58 11.54 -8.79
N ILE A 272 -4.38 12.48 -9.73
CA ILE A 272 -3.91 13.84 -9.43
C ILE A 272 -4.87 14.59 -8.50
N ILE A 273 -6.17 14.47 -8.74
CA ILE A 273 -7.19 15.18 -7.94
C ILE A 273 -7.38 14.49 -6.58
N GLY A 274 -7.39 13.16 -6.56
CA GLY A 274 -7.75 12.38 -5.36
C GLY A 274 -6.63 12.27 -4.34
N LEU A 275 -5.41 11.87 -4.75
CA LEU A 275 -4.37 11.47 -3.82
C LEU A 275 -3.69 12.64 -3.10
N PRO A 276 -3.02 13.61 -3.75
CA PRO A 276 -2.13 14.54 -3.04
C PRO A 276 -2.85 15.38 -2.00
N LEU A 277 -3.99 15.96 -2.38
CA LEU A 277 -4.74 16.85 -1.48
C LEU A 277 -5.32 16.09 -0.29
N THR A 278 -5.95 14.96 -0.53
CA THR A 278 -6.64 14.19 0.51
C THR A 278 -5.63 13.61 1.51
N MET A 279 -4.53 13.04 0.99
CA MET A 279 -3.46 12.52 1.82
C MET A 279 -2.78 13.62 2.63
N PHE A 280 -2.52 14.79 2.00
CA PHE A 280 -1.94 15.93 2.69
C PHE A 280 -2.82 16.38 3.87
N LEU A 281 -4.11 16.59 3.63
CA LEU A 281 -5.02 17.11 4.66
C LEU A 281 -5.14 16.11 5.84
N PHE A 282 -5.27 14.82 5.56
CA PHE A 282 -5.49 13.84 6.61
C PHE A 282 -4.21 13.49 7.38
N ALA A 283 -3.07 13.44 6.72
CA ALA A 283 -1.77 13.28 7.39
C ALA A 283 -1.38 14.55 8.18
N ALA A 284 -1.67 15.74 7.66
CA ALA A 284 -1.47 17.01 8.39
C ALA A 284 -2.30 17.08 9.67
N LEU A 285 -3.53 16.55 9.64
CA LEU A 285 -4.33 16.39 10.86
C LEU A 285 -3.58 15.53 11.89
N GLY A 286 -2.97 14.42 11.47
CA GLY A 286 -2.15 13.57 12.34
C GLY A 286 -0.94 14.31 12.92
N VAL A 287 -0.22 15.10 12.12
CA VAL A 287 0.89 15.95 12.58
C VAL A 287 0.43 16.91 13.67
N VAL A 288 -0.64 17.67 13.39
CA VAL A 288 -1.20 18.70 14.29
C VAL A 288 -1.67 18.07 15.59
N MET A 289 -2.44 17.00 15.53
CA MET A 289 -3.00 16.35 16.71
C MET A 289 -1.94 15.63 17.55
N THR A 290 -0.92 15.04 16.93
CA THR A 290 0.21 14.45 17.68
C THR A 290 1.01 15.53 18.40
N ALA A 291 1.26 16.65 17.74
CA ALA A 291 1.93 17.79 18.38
C ALA A 291 1.10 18.37 19.54
N ALA A 292 -0.24 18.43 19.37
CA ALA A 292 -1.15 18.90 20.39
C ALA A 292 -1.32 17.93 21.57
N SER A 293 -1.13 16.62 21.35
CA SER A 293 -1.44 15.58 22.35
C SER A 293 -0.67 15.76 23.65
N VAL A 294 0.58 16.25 23.62
CA VAL A 294 1.39 16.51 24.80
C VAL A 294 0.72 17.53 25.73
N LYS A 295 0.13 18.59 25.16
CA LYS A 295 -0.59 19.63 25.92
C LYS A 295 -1.98 19.13 26.38
N LEU A 296 -2.65 18.32 25.57
CA LEU A 296 -4.01 17.86 25.81
C LEU A 296 -4.09 16.71 26.83
N VAL A 297 -3.17 15.75 26.75
CA VAL A 297 -3.21 14.49 27.51
C VAL A 297 -1.89 14.16 28.24
N GLY A 298 -0.89 15.04 28.17
CA GLY A 298 0.38 14.91 28.89
C GLY A 298 1.43 13.97 28.25
N VAL A 299 1.08 13.28 27.17
CA VAL A 299 1.95 12.34 26.46
C VAL A 299 1.85 12.49 24.94
N THR A 300 2.90 12.10 24.22
CA THR A 300 2.87 12.08 22.75
C THR A 300 2.03 10.89 22.29
N VAL A 301 0.98 11.13 21.51
CA VAL A 301 0.10 10.10 20.93
C VAL A 301 0.00 10.32 19.44
N SER A 302 0.48 9.36 18.65
CA SER A 302 0.57 9.46 17.19
C SER A 302 -0.65 8.89 16.46
N ASP A 303 -1.50 8.09 17.12
CA ASP A 303 -2.68 7.51 16.50
C ASP A 303 -4.01 8.05 17.09
N PRO A 304 -5.06 8.16 16.25
CA PRO A 304 -6.31 8.77 16.68
C PRO A 304 -7.12 7.88 17.64
N VAL A 305 -6.94 6.56 17.57
CA VAL A 305 -7.71 5.62 18.39
C VAL A 305 -7.29 5.75 19.85
N THR A 306 -5.98 5.71 20.10
CA THR A 306 -5.42 5.93 21.44
C THR A 306 -5.74 7.34 21.95
N LEU A 307 -5.61 8.38 21.09
CA LEU A 307 -5.89 9.76 21.49
C LEU A 307 -7.35 9.95 21.94
N ILE A 308 -8.30 9.40 21.19
CA ILE A 308 -9.73 9.47 21.55
C ILE A 308 -10.00 8.72 22.86
N GLY A 309 -9.26 7.63 23.12
CA GLY A 309 -9.36 6.89 24.38
C GLY A 309 -9.08 7.72 25.65
N HIS A 310 -8.36 8.85 25.52
CA HIS A 310 -8.12 9.80 26.64
C HIS A 310 -9.25 10.81 26.83
N ILE A 311 -10.25 10.86 25.96
CA ILE A 311 -11.40 11.77 26.11
C ILE A 311 -12.28 11.29 27.27
N GLN A 312 -12.62 12.20 28.19
CA GLN A 312 -13.35 11.86 29.42
C GLN A 312 -14.83 11.49 29.20
N SER A 313 -15.39 11.74 28.02
CA SER A 313 -16.80 11.46 27.73
C SER A 313 -16.99 10.07 27.12
N PRO A 314 -17.57 9.10 27.81
CA PRO A 314 -17.84 7.75 27.29
C PRO A 314 -18.69 7.77 26.01
N VAL A 315 -19.66 8.71 25.94
CA VAL A 315 -20.55 8.84 24.77
C VAL A 315 -19.75 9.26 23.52
N TRP A 316 -18.88 10.27 23.64
CA TRP A 316 -18.04 10.70 22.52
C TRP A 316 -17.04 9.62 22.11
N VAL A 317 -16.44 8.90 23.07
CA VAL A 317 -15.57 7.75 22.78
C VAL A 317 -16.35 6.67 22.02
N ALA A 318 -17.56 6.29 22.49
CA ALA A 318 -18.39 5.30 21.83
C ALA A 318 -18.72 5.69 20.39
N VAL A 319 -19.18 6.92 20.16
CA VAL A 319 -19.53 7.41 18.81
C VAL A 319 -18.30 7.42 17.91
N ALA A 320 -17.19 8.02 18.36
CA ALA A 320 -15.98 8.09 17.55
C ALA A 320 -15.41 6.70 17.21
N MET A 321 -15.38 5.77 18.18
CA MET A 321 -14.93 4.41 17.95
C MET A 321 -15.83 3.64 16.99
N ALA A 322 -17.14 3.78 17.06
CA ALA A 322 -18.07 3.17 16.11
C ALA A 322 -17.81 3.66 14.68
N LEU A 323 -17.57 4.96 14.50
CA LEU A 323 -17.22 5.54 13.19
C LEU A 323 -15.88 5.01 12.67
N ILE A 324 -14.86 4.93 13.55
CA ILE A 324 -13.53 4.41 13.20
C ILE A 324 -13.61 2.92 12.84
N ILE A 325 -14.37 2.10 13.56
CA ILE A 325 -14.55 0.67 13.27
C ILE A 325 -15.06 0.49 11.84
N VAL A 326 -16.14 1.19 11.46
CA VAL A 326 -16.72 1.10 10.11
C VAL A 326 -15.75 1.58 9.07
N ALA A 327 -15.10 2.71 9.28
CA ALA A 327 -14.18 3.30 8.32
C ALA A 327 -12.90 2.47 8.14
N THR A 328 -12.33 1.95 9.23
CA THR A 328 -11.14 1.09 9.17
C THR A 328 -11.46 -0.25 8.52
N LEU A 329 -12.66 -0.79 8.76
CA LEU A 329 -13.13 -2.02 8.11
C LEU A 329 -13.16 -1.85 6.59
N SER A 330 -13.70 -0.72 6.10
CA SER A 330 -13.75 -0.40 4.68
C SER A 330 -12.35 -0.33 4.05
N THR A 331 -11.50 0.55 4.58
CA THR A 331 -10.16 0.78 4.04
C THR A 331 -9.30 -0.48 4.07
N ASN A 332 -9.38 -1.23 5.18
CA ASN A 332 -8.59 -2.45 5.36
C ASN A 332 -9.01 -3.55 4.36
N THR A 333 -10.30 -3.72 4.13
CA THR A 333 -10.81 -4.70 3.16
C THR A 333 -10.38 -4.34 1.75
N ALA A 334 -10.55 -3.10 1.32
CA ALA A 334 -10.24 -2.64 -0.02
C ALA A 334 -8.74 -2.65 -0.33
N ALA A 335 -7.92 -2.04 0.53
CA ALA A 335 -6.50 -1.86 0.27
C ALA A 335 -5.66 -3.11 0.56
N ASN A 336 -6.01 -3.88 1.61
CA ASN A 336 -5.11 -4.87 2.19
C ASN A 336 -5.59 -6.33 2.06
N ILE A 337 -6.80 -6.58 1.52
CA ILE A 337 -7.25 -7.95 1.25
C ILE A 337 -7.45 -8.19 -0.24
N VAL A 338 -8.11 -7.28 -0.95
CA VAL A 338 -8.46 -7.49 -2.38
C VAL A 338 -7.20 -7.72 -3.22
N SER A 339 -6.19 -6.90 -3.05
CA SER A 339 -4.99 -6.96 -3.88
C SER A 339 -4.08 -8.17 -3.57
N PRO A 340 -3.71 -8.49 -2.31
CA PRO A 340 -2.97 -9.72 -2.03
C PRO A 340 -3.73 -10.99 -2.44
N THR A 341 -5.07 -10.94 -2.50
CA THR A 341 -5.87 -12.02 -3.06
C THR A 341 -5.48 -12.32 -4.51
N ASN A 342 -5.30 -11.29 -5.35
CA ASN A 342 -4.83 -11.46 -6.73
C ASN A 342 -3.40 -12.02 -6.78
N ASP A 343 -2.51 -11.55 -5.90
CA ASP A 343 -1.12 -12.01 -5.83
C ASP A 343 -1.04 -13.50 -5.48
N PHE A 344 -1.79 -13.96 -4.47
CA PHE A 344 -1.83 -15.38 -4.09
C PHE A 344 -2.47 -16.25 -5.18
N GLN A 345 -3.50 -15.77 -5.88
CA GLN A 345 -4.10 -16.49 -7.00
C GLN A 345 -3.12 -16.68 -8.17
N ASN A 346 -2.15 -15.75 -8.37
CA ASN A 346 -1.16 -15.88 -9.42
C ASN A 346 -0.22 -17.09 -9.25
N ILE A 347 0.01 -17.54 -8.01
CA ILE A 347 0.88 -18.67 -7.71
C ILE A 347 0.33 -19.97 -8.33
N ALA A 348 -0.97 -20.19 -8.17
CA ALA A 348 -1.65 -21.38 -8.68
C ALA A 348 -3.07 -21.02 -9.12
N PRO A 349 -3.24 -20.42 -10.31
CA PRO A 349 -4.51 -19.78 -10.72
C PRO A 349 -5.72 -20.73 -10.77
N LYS A 350 -5.50 -22.02 -11.03
CA LYS A 350 -6.58 -23.04 -11.07
C LYS A 350 -6.88 -23.65 -9.70
N VAL A 351 -6.00 -23.48 -8.69
CA VAL A 351 -6.10 -24.12 -7.37
C VAL A 351 -6.54 -23.15 -6.29
N ILE A 352 -5.96 -21.93 -6.31
CA ILE A 352 -6.23 -20.88 -5.33
C ILE A 352 -7.36 -19.99 -5.87
N ASN A 353 -8.57 -20.23 -5.38
CA ASN A 353 -9.71 -19.35 -5.66
C ASN A 353 -9.72 -18.14 -4.71
N ARG A 354 -10.60 -17.17 -4.96
CA ARG A 354 -10.72 -15.96 -4.16
C ARG A 354 -10.88 -16.23 -2.67
N THR A 355 -11.74 -17.15 -2.26
CA THR A 355 -11.96 -17.47 -0.84
C THR A 355 -10.70 -18.00 -0.15
N LYS A 356 -9.98 -18.92 -0.78
CA LYS A 356 -8.71 -19.46 -0.25
C LYS A 356 -7.66 -18.36 -0.11
N ALA A 357 -7.56 -17.46 -1.10
CA ALA A 357 -6.61 -16.36 -1.08
C ALA A 357 -6.95 -15.33 0.02
N VAL A 358 -8.23 -15.03 0.25
CA VAL A 358 -8.69 -14.18 1.35
C VAL A 358 -8.34 -14.80 2.71
N LEU A 359 -8.61 -16.09 2.89
CA LEU A 359 -8.24 -16.80 4.13
C LEU A 359 -6.74 -16.82 4.35
N LEU A 360 -5.96 -17.03 3.28
CA LEU A 360 -4.49 -17.01 3.36
C LEU A 360 -3.99 -15.61 3.78
N THR A 361 -4.55 -14.54 3.21
CA THR A 361 -4.26 -13.16 3.62
C THR A 361 -4.54 -12.96 5.11
N GLY A 362 -5.69 -13.44 5.58
CA GLY A 362 -6.09 -13.37 6.99
C GLY A 362 -5.12 -14.10 7.93
N VAL A 363 -4.75 -15.34 7.57
CA VAL A 363 -3.82 -16.18 8.38
C VAL A 363 -2.42 -15.56 8.41
N VAL A 364 -1.89 -15.11 7.26
CA VAL A 364 -0.57 -14.47 7.20
C VAL A 364 -0.57 -13.16 7.99
N GLY A 365 -1.62 -12.34 7.86
CA GLY A 365 -1.73 -11.10 8.63
C GLY A 365 -1.81 -11.34 10.14
N LEU A 366 -2.55 -12.36 10.57
CA LEU A 366 -2.59 -12.80 11.98
C LEU A 366 -1.21 -13.24 12.47
N ALA A 367 -0.50 -14.04 11.68
CA ALA A 367 0.84 -14.54 12.03
C ALA A 367 1.86 -13.38 12.16
N LEU A 368 1.79 -12.38 11.28
CA LEU A 368 2.66 -11.20 11.35
C LEU A 368 2.39 -10.34 12.60
N MET A 369 1.17 -10.36 13.14
CA MET A 369 0.80 -9.65 14.38
C MET A 369 0.97 -10.49 15.64
N ALA A 370 1.39 -11.75 15.53
CA ALA A 370 1.47 -12.67 16.66
C ALA A 370 2.31 -12.12 17.83
N HIS A 371 3.45 -11.46 17.54
CA HIS A 371 4.28 -10.84 18.57
C HIS A 371 3.49 -9.81 19.39
N GLU A 372 2.80 -8.87 18.75
CA GLU A 372 2.01 -7.86 19.44
C GLU A 372 0.84 -8.44 20.22
N LEU A 373 0.17 -9.45 19.67
CA LEU A 373 -0.94 -10.13 20.36
C LEU A 373 -0.45 -10.88 21.61
N LEU A 374 0.68 -11.59 21.53
CA LEU A 374 1.29 -12.28 22.68
C LEU A 374 1.75 -11.28 23.76
N LYS A 375 2.29 -10.13 23.34
CA LYS A 375 2.65 -9.04 24.24
C LYS A 375 1.42 -8.48 24.98
N LYS A 376 0.31 -8.25 24.26
CA LYS A 376 -0.96 -7.81 24.86
C LYS A 376 -1.55 -8.82 25.86
N LEU A 377 -1.35 -10.11 25.63
CA LEU A 377 -1.74 -11.18 26.56
C LEU A 377 -0.79 -11.31 27.77
N GLY A 378 0.33 -10.59 27.79
CA GLY A 378 1.36 -10.72 28.83
C GLY A 378 2.18 -12.01 28.74
N TRP A 379 2.15 -12.74 27.62
CA TRP A 379 2.91 -13.98 27.44
C TRP A 379 4.38 -13.72 27.05
N ILE A 380 4.66 -12.54 26.49
CA ILE A 380 6.01 -12.07 26.20
C ILE A 380 6.20 -10.65 26.72
N VAL A 381 7.42 -10.33 27.15
CA VAL A 381 7.82 -8.97 27.50
C VAL A 381 8.67 -8.42 26.38
N SER A 382 8.32 -7.25 25.88
CA SER A 382 9.04 -6.59 24.79
C SER A 382 8.92 -5.09 24.90
N ASP A 383 10.05 -4.39 24.81
CA ASP A 383 10.12 -2.92 24.81
C ASP A 383 9.85 -2.32 23.41
N VAL A 384 9.65 -3.17 22.41
CA VAL A 384 9.36 -2.71 21.04
C VAL A 384 7.99 -2.04 21.01
N SER A 385 7.96 -0.75 20.66
CA SER A 385 6.70 -0.01 20.49
C SER A 385 6.05 -0.29 19.14
N LEU A 386 4.72 -0.18 19.08
CA LEU A 386 3.98 -0.31 17.81
C LEU A 386 4.43 0.75 16.79
N GLU A 387 4.80 1.96 17.25
CA GLU A 387 5.35 3.03 16.41
C GLU A 387 6.69 2.64 15.78
N SER A 388 7.57 1.98 16.54
CA SER A 388 8.83 1.45 16.04
C SER A 388 8.60 0.35 14.99
N VAL A 389 7.70 -0.59 15.28
CA VAL A 389 7.32 -1.64 14.32
C VAL A 389 6.78 -1.02 13.03
N TYR A 390 5.86 -0.07 13.15
CA TYR A 390 5.25 0.63 12.04
C TYR A 390 6.29 1.36 11.18
N SER A 391 7.19 2.13 11.80
CA SER A 391 8.20 2.94 11.11
C SER A 391 9.27 2.10 10.44
N ASN A 392 9.76 1.05 11.11
CA ASN A 392 10.73 0.11 10.55
C ASN A 392 10.12 -0.73 9.42
N TRP A 393 8.83 -1.08 9.54
CA TRP A 393 8.07 -1.74 8.48
C TRP A 393 8.03 -0.89 7.23
N LEU A 394 7.66 0.41 7.35
CA LEU A 394 7.62 1.36 6.24
C LEU A 394 8.95 1.48 5.49
N LEU A 395 10.05 1.68 6.20
CA LEU A 395 11.38 1.81 5.60
C LEU A 395 11.86 0.49 5.00
N GLY A 396 11.69 -0.61 5.74
CA GLY A 396 12.17 -1.94 5.34
C GLY A 396 11.56 -2.41 4.03
N TYR A 397 10.24 -2.43 3.93
CA TYR A 397 9.61 -2.91 2.70
C TYR A 397 9.74 -1.92 1.52
N SER A 398 9.89 -0.62 1.79
CA SER A 398 10.12 0.37 0.73
C SER A 398 11.34 0.02 -0.11
N SER A 399 12.39 -0.49 0.53
CA SER A 399 13.63 -0.96 -0.11
C SER A 399 13.42 -2.17 -1.01
N LEU A 400 12.43 -3.01 -0.71
CA LEU A 400 12.06 -4.19 -1.52
C LEU A 400 11.15 -3.80 -2.69
N LEU A 401 10.21 -2.89 -2.48
CA LEU A 401 9.21 -2.54 -3.50
C LEU A 401 9.73 -1.52 -4.51
N GLY A 402 10.68 -0.66 -4.12
CA GLY A 402 11.30 0.31 -5.02
C GLY A 402 11.87 -0.29 -6.30
N PRO A 403 12.76 -1.29 -6.22
CA PRO A 403 13.31 -1.95 -7.41
C PRO A 403 12.23 -2.51 -8.35
N ILE A 404 11.18 -3.12 -7.79
CA ILE A 404 10.07 -3.67 -8.59
C ILE A 404 9.38 -2.55 -9.37
N ALA A 405 9.11 -1.39 -8.72
CA ALA A 405 8.49 -0.23 -9.37
C ALA A 405 9.34 0.27 -10.54
N GLY A 406 10.64 0.43 -10.35
CA GLY A 406 11.57 0.87 -11.40
C GLY A 406 11.64 -0.09 -12.57
N ILE A 407 11.71 -1.40 -12.31
CA ILE A 407 11.72 -2.45 -13.33
C ILE A 407 10.43 -2.41 -14.14
N MET A 408 9.26 -2.31 -13.52
CA MET A 408 7.96 -2.26 -14.20
C MET A 408 7.86 -1.07 -15.16
N VAL A 409 8.24 0.12 -14.70
CA VAL A 409 8.23 1.34 -15.51
C VAL A 409 9.17 1.20 -16.71
N VAL A 410 10.39 0.76 -16.48
CA VAL A 410 11.40 0.59 -17.54
C VAL A 410 11.00 -0.50 -18.53
N ASP A 411 10.52 -1.66 -18.07
CA ASP A 411 10.04 -2.73 -18.94
C ASP A 411 8.95 -2.23 -19.87
N TYR A 412 7.91 -1.62 -19.30
CA TYR A 412 6.75 -1.21 -20.09
C TYR A 412 7.04 -0.06 -21.05
N PHE A 413 7.68 1.02 -20.57
CA PHE A 413 7.87 2.23 -21.38
C PHE A 413 9.09 2.19 -22.29
N LEU A 414 10.23 1.70 -21.80
CA LEU A 414 11.50 1.77 -22.53
C LEU A 414 11.80 0.50 -23.33
N ILE A 415 11.62 -0.69 -22.73
CA ILE A 415 11.95 -1.95 -23.41
C ILE A 415 10.81 -2.34 -24.35
N ARG A 416 9.57 -2.38 -23.86
CA ARG A 416 8.40 -2.81 -24.67
C ARG A 416 7.70 -1.70 -25.41
N LYS A 417 8.11 -0.45 -25.20
CA LYS A 417 7.54 0.72 -25.88
C LYS A 417 6.00 0.73 -25.82
N GLN A 418 5.46 0.44 -24.63
CA GLN A 418 4.03 0.37 -24.32
C GLN A 418 3.24 -0.71 -25.09
N ARG A 419 3.93 -1.78 -25.54
CA ARG A 419 3.31 -2.90 -26.28
C ARG A 419 3.49 -4.20 -25.50
N LEU A 420 2.39 -4.84 -25.13
CA LEU A 420 2.37 -6.17 -24.51
C LEU A 420 1.61 -7.13 -25.43
N ASP A 421 2.08 -8.37 -25.50
CA ASP A 421 1.29 -9.46 -26.07
C ASP A 421 0.32 -9.93 -24.98
N LEU A 422 -0.94 -9.46 -25.06
CA LEU A 422 -1.96 -9.72 -24.04
C LEU A 422 -2.28 -11.22 -23.88
N ALA A 423 -2.40 -11.95 -24.98
CA ALA A 423 -2.63 -13.39 -24.96
C ALA A 423 -1.41 -14.15 -24.44
N GLY A 424 -0.22 -13.69 -24.84
CA GLY A 424 1.06 -14.26 -24.40
C GLY A 424 1.31 -14.17 -22.91
N LEU A 425 0.73 -13.18 -22.20
CA LEU A 425 0.83 -13.10 -20.73
C LEU A 425 0.16 -14.26 -20.01
N TYR A 426 -0.71 -15.02 -20.69
CA TYR A 426 -1.41 -16.18 -20.13
C TYR A 426 -0.91 -17.51 -20.70
N ARG A 427 0.19 -17.50 -21.45
CA ARG A 427 0.78 -18.68 -22.11
C ARG A 427 2.22 -18.89 -21.64
N ASP A 428 2.68 -20.14 -21.71
CA ASP A 428 4.04 -20.53 -21.31
C ASP A 428 5.07 -20.43 -22.47
N ASP A 429 4.63 -20.14 -23.71
CA ASP A 429 5.44 -20.17 -24.93
C ASP A 429 5.90 -18.80 -25.44
N VAL A 430 5.33 -17.70 -24.95
CA VAL A 430 5.60 -16.33 -25.39
C VAL A 430 6.62 -15.60 -24.52
N TYR A 431 6.39 -15.62 -23.23
CA TYR A 431 7.30 -15.04 -22.24
C TYR A 431 8.09 -16.14 -21.53
N PRO A 432 9.36 -15.88 -21.14
CA PRO A 432 10.14 -16.88 -20.42
C PRO A 432 9.47 -17.24 -19.08
N ALA A 433 9.69 -18.48 -18.63
CA ALA A 433 9.23 -18.89 -17.29
C ALA A 433 9.88 -18.00 -16.21
N TRP A 434 11.18 -17.72 -16.35
CA TRP A 434 12.00 -16.89 -15.45
C TRP A 434 12.79 -15.87 -16.28
N ASN A 435 12.62 -14.58 -16.00
CA ASN A 435 13.43 -13.54 -16.62
C ASN A 435 14.54 -13.10 -15.66
N TRP A 436 15.74 -13.65 -15.83
CA TRP A 436 16.89 -13.37 -14.97
C TRP A 436 17.31 -11.90 -14.95
N ALA A 437 17.05 -11.13 -16.03
CA ALA A 437 17.31 -9.69 -16.00
C ALA A 437 16.48 -8.99 -14.92
N GLY A 438 15.20 -9.39 -14.75
CA GLY A 438 14.35 -8.89 -13.69
C GLY A 438 14.87 -9.24 -12.30
N PHE A 439 15.34 -10.50 -12.11
CA PHE A 439 15.85 -10.93 -10.80
C PHE A 439 17.19 -10.29 -10.43
N VAL A 440 18.11 -10.12 -11.36
CA VAL A 440 19.37 -9.41 -11.11
C VAL A 440 19.10 -7.93 -10.80
N ALA A 441 18.23 -7.29 -11.58
CA ALA A 441 17.86 -5.89 -11.38
C ALA A 441 17.11 -5.65 -10.07
N PHE A 442 16.38 -6.65 -9.57
CA PHE A 442 15.74 -6.63 -8.25
C PHE A 442 16.75 -6.91 -7.13
N GLY A 443 17.54 -7.98 -7.28
CA GLY A 443 18.40 -8.47 -6.20
C GLY A 443 19.57 -7.55 -5.86
N VAL A 444 20.20 -6.92 -6.84
CA VAL A 444 21.35 -6.04 -6.61
C VAL A 444 20.99 -4.86 -5.68
N PRO A 445 19.96 -4.04 -5.95
CA PRO A 445 19.58 -2.96 -5.03
C PRO A 445 19.17 -3.46 -3.64
N VAL A 446 18.49 -4.60 -3.55
CA VAL A 446 18.07 -5.19 -2.27
C VAL A 446 19.31 -5.58 -1.44
N VAL A 447 20.29 -6.27 -2.05
CA VAL A 447 21.54 -6.63 -1.38
C VAL A 447 22.30 -5.40 -0.90
N LEU A 448 22.43 -4.36 -1.75
CA LEU A 448 23.08 -3.10 -1.37
C LEU A 448 22.37 -2.44 -0.19
N THR A 449 21.04 -2.45 -0.15
CA THR A 449 20.27 -1.93 0.97
C THR A 449 20.51 -2.72 2.26
N LEU A 450 20.54 -4.06 2.19
CA LEU A 450 20.83 -4.89 3.34
C LEU A 450 22.26 -4.68 3.85
N MET A 451 23.23 -4.55 2.95
CA MET A 451 24.63 -4.24 3.32
C MET A 451 24.76 -2.86 4.00
N SER A 452 23.93 -1.90 3.61
CA SER A 452 23.96 -0.56 4.20
C SER A 452 23.54 -0.52 5.68
N LEU A 453 22.78 -1.51 6.15
CA LEU A 453 22.40 -1.64 7.56
C LEU A 453 23.59 -1.97 8.47
N GLY A 454 24.67 -2.51 7.92
CA GLY A 454 25.90 -2.85 8.66
C GLY A 454 26.99 -1.75 8.66
N SER A 455 26.70 -0.57 8.08
CA SER A 455 27.73 0.48 7.91
C SER A 455 27.15 1.88 8.07
N ASP A 456 27.64 2.64 9.04
CA ASP A 456 27.21 4.02 9.28
C ASP A 456 27.45 4.92 8.05
N ALA A 457 28.57 4.72 7.35
CA ALA A 457 28.90 5.48 6.15
C ALA A 457 27.93 5.24 4.99
N PHE A 458 27.25 4.08 4.97
CA PHE A 458 26.32 3.66 3.92
C PHE A 458 24.85 3.69 4.36
N SER A 459 24.56 4.02 5.62
CA SER A 459 23.20 4.03 6.19
C SER A 459 22.20 4.92 5.41
N TRP A 460 22.71 5.97 4.76
CA TRP A 460 21.90 6.82 3.88
C TRP A 460 21.22 6.04 2.75
N PHE A 461 21.83 4.96 2.26
CA PHE A 461 21.25 4.15 1.19
C PHE A 461 19.95 3.47 1.64
N TYR A 462 19.87 3.02 2.90
CA TYR A 462 18.64 2.53 3.51
C TYR A 462 17.61 3.63 3.70
N SER A 463 18.03 4.81 4.17
CA SER A 463 17.12 5.95 4.36
C SER A 463 16.47 6.45 3.07
N TYR A 464 17.14 6.25 1.92
CA TYR A 464 16.60 6.52 0.58
C TYR A 464 16.18 5.25 -0.18
N GLY A 465 15.98 4.12 0.51
CA GLY A 465 15.89 2.78 -0.08
C GLY A 465 14.88 2.64 -1.22
N TRP A 466 13.73 3.31 -1.14
CA TRP A 466 12.75 3.29 -2.23
C TRP A 466 13.29 3.99 -3.49
N PHE A 467 13.93 5.15 -3.34
CA PHE A 467 14.44 5.94 -4.47
C PHE A 467 15.64 5.27 -5.14
N THR A 468 16.62 4.91 -4.32
CA THR A 468 17.84 4.23 -4.79
C THR A 468 17.51 2.87 -5.41
N GLY A 469 16.62 2.12 -4.78
CA GLY A 469 16.13 0.85 -5.27
C GLY A 469 15.41 0.97 -6.60
N SER A 470 14.50 1.93 -6.73
CA SER A 470 13.73 2.16 -7.96
C SER A 470 14.64 2.60 -9.12
N ALA A 471 15.55 3.53 -8.87
CA ALA A 471 16.50 4.01 -9.88
C ALA A 471 17.45 2.90 -10.34
N LEU A 472 18.13 2.22 -9.40
CA LEU A 472 19.08 1.16 -9.72
C LEU A 472 18.39 -0.05 -10.37
N GLY A 473 17.23 -0.47 -9.86
CA GLY A 473 16.44 -1.55 -10.45
C GLY A 473 16.10 -1.27 -11.92
N GLY A 474 15.62 -0.07 -12.20
CA GLY A 474 15.33 0.37 -13.57
C GLY A 474 16.58 0.42 -14.47
N ILE A 475 17.66 1.04 -14.00
CA ILE A 475 18.92 1.19 -14.76
C ILE A 475 19.53 -0.18 -15.09
N ILE A 476 19.65 -1.06 -14.09
CA ILE A 476 20.23 -2.40 -14.28
C ILE A 476 19.35 -3.21 -15.22
N TYR A 477 18.03 -3.16 -15.06
CA TYR A 477 17.10 -3.86 -15.95
C TYR A 477 17.25 -3.40 -17.40
N TYR A 478 17.28 -2.09 -17.63
CA TYR A 478 17.48 -1.51 -18.95
C TYR A 478 18.79 -1.99 -19.58
N GLY A 479 19.91 -1.86 -18.85
CA GLY A 479 21.23 -2.26 -19.32
C GLY A 479 21.28 -3.74 -19.71
N LEU A 480 20.74 -4.64 -18.88
CA LEU A 480 20.71 -6.07 -19.15
C LEU A 480 19.84 -6.42 -20.36
N CYS A 481 18.71 -5.75 -20.56
CA CYS A 481 17.84 -5.99 -21.71
C CYS A 481 18.47 -5.49 -23.01
N VAL A 482 19.11 -4.32 -23.01
CA VAL A 482 19.79 -3.76 -24.19
C VAL A 482 21.00 -4.61 -24.59
N MET A 483 21.81 -5.06 -23.61
CA MET A 483 22.94 -5.95 -23.89
C MET A 483 22.51 -7.30 -24.53
N ARG A 484 21.37 -7.85 -24.13
CA ARG A 484 20.80 -9.08 -24.72
C ARG A 484 20.26 -8.87 -26.13
N ALA A 485 19.78 -7.66 -26.44
CA ALA A 485 19.23 -7.33 -27.75
C ALA A 485 20.32 -7.04 -28.79
N GLN A 486 21.59 -6.81 -28.41
CA GLN A 486 22.71 -6.70 -29.34
C GLN A 486 23.04 -8.10 -29.86
N PRO A 487 22.99 -8.35 -31.19
CA PRO A 487 23.53 -9.58 -31.75
C PRO A 487 25.00 -9.69 -31.33
N SER A 488 25.43 -10.86 -30.88
CA SER A 488 26.83 -11.14 -30.60
C SER A 488 27.64 -10.82 -31.88
N ALA A 489 28.31 -9.68 -31.91
CA ALA A 489 29.22 -9.24 -33.00
C ALA A 489 30.54 -10.05 -33.01
N VAL A 490 30.46 -11.35 -32.72
CA VAL A 490 31.59 -12.28 -32.81
C VAL A 490 31.10 -13.57 -33.45
N LYS A 491 30.89 -13.53 -34.74
CA LYS A 491 30.98 -14.68 -35.67
C LYS A 491 31.03 -14.18 -37.11
N THR A 492 32.06 -13.45 -37.47
CA THR A 492 32.58 -13.37 -38.84
C THR A 492 34.05 -13.00 -38.77
N ALA A 493 34.86 -13.99 -38.43
CA ALA A 493 36.27 -14.02 -38.74
C ALA A 493 36.67 -15.51 -38.79
N VAL A 494 36.41 -16.15 -39.90
CA VAL A 494 37.29 -17.04 -40.66
C VAL A 494 36.65 -17.26 -42.03
#